data_501ab9a04f1c46538d406a36116a72ef
#
_entry.id   501ab9a04f1c46538d406a36116a72ef
#
_cell.length_a   1.000
_cell.length_b   1.000
_cell.length_c   1.000
_cell.angle_alpha   90.00
_cell.angle_beta   90.00
_cell.angle_gamma   90.00
#
_symmetry.space_group_name_H-M   'P 1'
#
loop_
_entity.id
_entity.type
_entity.pdbx_description
1 polymer ?
#
loop_
_entity_poly.entity_id
_entity_poly.type
_entity_poly.pdbx_seq_one_letter_code
_entity_poly.pdbx_strand_id
1 'polypeptide(L)'
;MKKITVIGTGRMGGAFATAFAKRTSHTVSIRGSHAGSSSAAALSHQLGVRVADDKDLLAADIVFVATPPAALDDVAAALKGYAGIIVSAMVPGAGGYELKRDDGTSAAEQLARLVPKGRVVTAFTSISSALIRDPASGEKPTVFTCADDKAARSTVIALAKEIGFEGVDAGHLDASRNIENLDLLVGQLAYGSGFGNRVTLRAYVAS
;
A
#
# COMPACT_ATOMS: atom_id res chain seq x y z
N MET A 1 15.30 1.97 -12.50
CA MET A 1 15.46 1.46 -11.11
C MET A 1 15.05 2.57 -10.16
N LYS A 2 14.21 2.28 -9.15
CA LYS A 2 13.68 3.24 -8.17
C LYS A 2 14.10 2.82 -6.75
N LYS A 3 14.14 3.78 -5.83
CA LYS A 3 14.28 3.53 -4.39
C LYS A 3 12.89 3.45 -3.78
N ILE A 4 12.54 2.30 -3.23
CA ILE A 4 11.23 2.03 -2.61
C ILE A 4 11.43 1.79 -1.12
N THR A 5 10.76 2.58 -0.28
CA THR A 5 10.73 2.35 1.17
C THR A 5 9.34 1.88 1.59
N VAL A 6 9.27 0.81 2.36
CA VAL A 6 8.01 0.30 2.93
C VAL A 6 7.95 0.66 4.41
N ILE A 7 6.97 1.46 4.80
CA ILE A 7 6.65 1.76 6.21
C ILE A 7 5.61 0.74 6.70
N GLY A 8 5.95 0.08 7.80
CA GLY A 8 5.16 -1.02 8.37
C GLY A 8 5.79 -2.37 8.07
N THR A 9 5.94 -3.19 9.13
CA THR A 9 6.59 -4.51 9.09
C THR A 9 5.62 -5.65 9.42
N GLY A 10 4.34 -5.34 9.44
CA GLY A 10 3.26 -6.31 9.62
C GLY A 10 3.05 -7.19 8.37
N ARG A 11 1.93 -7.90 8.34
CA ARG A 11 1.59 -8.83 7.24
C ARG A 11 1.65 -8.16 5.87
N MET A 12 1.07 -6.96 5.73
CA MET A 12 1.00 -6.23 4.46
C MET A 12 2.36 -5.65 4.07
N GLY A 13 3.02 -4.92 4.98
CA GLY A 13 4.35 -4.33 4.70
C GLY A 13 5.40 -5.38 4.41
N GLY A 14 5.42 -6.50 5.16
CA GLY A 14 6.29 -7.63 4.86
C GLY A 14 6.00 -8.28 3.51
N ALA A 15 4.73 -8.30 3.06
CA ALA A 15 4.37 -8.80 1.75
C ALA A 15 4.89 -7.89 0.63
N PHE A 16 4.73 -6.56 0.75
CA PHE A 16 5.28 -5.59 -0.20
C PHE A 16 6.80 -5.67 -0.27
N ALA A 17 7.48 -5.63 0.88
CA ALA A 17 8.94 -5.73 0.91
C ALA A 17 9.44 -7.01 0.22
N THR A 18 8.78 -8.15 0.49
CA THR A 18 9.10 -9.43 -0.17
C THR A 18 8.84 -9.37 -1.69
N ALA A 19 7.69 -8.83 -2.10
CA ALA A 19 7.32 -8.75 -3.50
C ALA A 19 8.30 -7.90 -4.31
N PHE A 20 8.62 -6.71 -3.82
CA PHE A 20 9.55 -5.81 -4.51
C PHE A 20 10.98 -6.34 -4.49
N ALA A 21 11.48 -6.87 -3.37
CA ALA A 21 12.83 -7.41 -3.29
C ALA A 21 13.04 -8.63 -4.19
N LYS A 22 12.03 -9.49 -4.37
CA LYS A 22 12.16 -10.74 -5.13
C LYS A 22 11.78 -10.63 -6.61
N ARG A 23 10.91 -9.67 -6.98
CA ARG A 23 10.32 -9.63 -8.34
C ARG A 23 10.69 -8.40 -9.13
N THR A 24 11.42 -7.47 -8.55
CA THR A 24 11.83 -6.24 -9.23
C THR A 24 13.33 -5.99 -9.08
N SER A 25 13.86 -5.14 -9.93
CA SER A 25 15.25 -4.64 -9.81
C SER A 25 15.37 -3.36 -8.97
N HIS A 26 14.32 -2.99 -8.24
CA HIS A 26 14.31 -1.77 -7.43
C HIS A 26 15.13 -1.93 -6.16
N THR A 27 15.67 -0.82 -5.64
CA THR A 27 16.30 -0.81 -4.32
C THR A 27 15.22 -0.72 -3.26
N VAL A 28 15.11 -1.74 -2.42
CA VAL A 28 14.06 -1.83 -1.39
C VAL A 28 14.66 -1.59 -0.01
N SER A 29 13.98 -0.79 0.79
CA SER A 29 14.23 -0.63 2.21
C SER A 29 12.94 -0.70 3.00
N ILE A 30 13.04 -0.99 4.30
CA ILE A 30 11.91 -1.12 5.19
C ILE A 30 12.08 -0.23 6.41
N ARG A 31 10.96 0.23 6.96
CA ARG A 31 10.92 1.01 8.19
C ARG A 31 9.79 0.50 9.08
N GLY A 32 10.06 0.34 10.37
CA GLY A 32 9.00 0.15 11.37
C GLY A 32 8.13 1.40 11.51
N SER A 33 7.02 1.29 12.20
CA SER A 33 6.18 2.45 12.55
C SER A 33 6.91 3.44 13.46
N HIS A 34 7.95 3.01 14.16
CA HIS A 34 8.81 3.82 15.02
C HIS A 34 10.28 3.40 14.87
N ALA A 35 11.20 4.28 15.28
CA ALA A 35 12.63 4.02 15.28
C ALA A 35 12.99 2.83 16.19
N GLY A 36 13.98 2.02 15.77
CA GLY A 36 14.44 0.88 16.55
C GLY A 36 13.52 -0.34 16.58
N SER A 37 12.56 -0.42 15.65
CA SER A 37 11.64 -1.56 15.55
C SER A 37 12.38 -2.89 15.34
N SER A 38 12.26 -3.81 16.31
CA SER A 38 12.85 -5.16 16.22
C SER A 38 12.27 -5.97 15.04
N SER A 39 11.01 -5.76 14.71
CA SER A 39 10.36 -6.40 13.56
C SER A 39 10.94 -5.90 12.21
N ALA A 40 11.36 -4.63 12.14
CA ALA A 40 12.07 -4.11 10.96
C ALA A 40 13.46 -4.77 10.82
N ALA A 41 14.21 -4.91 11.92
CA ALA A 41 15.50 -5.58 11.89
C ALA A 41 15.38 -7.06 11.47
N ALA A 42 14.40 -7.79 12.01
CA ALA A 42 14.17 -9.19 11.67
C ALA A 42 13.80 -9.36 10.18
N LEU A 43 12.89 -8.55 9.67
CA LEU A 43 12.47 -8.58 8.26
C LEU A 43 13.61 -8.17 7.32
N SER A 44 14.42 -7.17 7.72
CA SER A 44 15.63 -6.73 7.01
C SER A 44 16.59 -7.90 6.82
N HIS A 45 16.92 -8.61 7.90
CA HIS A 45 17.80 -9.78 7.85
C HIS A 45 17.23 -10.89 6.97
N GLN A 46 15.93 -11.17 7.08
CA GLN A 46 15.25 -12.21 6.28
C GLN A 46 15.27 -11.94 4.77
N LEU A 47 15.14 -10.67 4.37
CA LEU A 47 15.02 -10.28 2.96
C LEU A 47 16.33 -9.77 2.35
N GLY A 48 17.36 -9.52 3.15
CA GLY A 48 18.59 -8.88 2.70
C GLY A 48 18.40 -7.42 2.28
N VAL A 49 17.41 -6.72 2.85
CA VAL A 49 17.12 -5.31 2.55
C VAL A 49 17.48 -4.41 3.72
N ARG A 50 17.74 -3.12 3.48
CA ARG A 50 18.12 -2.17 4.55
C ARG A 50 16.93 -1.77 5.40
N VAL A 51 17.18 -1.49 6.68
CA VAL A 51 16.29 -0.68 7.51
C VAL A 51 16.56 0.79 7.18
N ALA A 52 15.52 1.51 6.75
CA ALA A 52 15.61 2.92 6.39
C ALA A 52 15.60 3.81 7.63
N ASP A 53 16.52 4.74 7.69
CA ASP A 53 16.49 5.90 8.58
C ASP A 53 15.64 7.04 7.99
N ASP A 54 15.58 8.19 8.67
CA ASP A 54 14.81 9.35 8.21
C ASP A 54 15.37 9.93 6.90
N LYS A 55 16.70 9.91 6.73
CA LYS A 55 17.34 10.37 5.51
C LYS A 55 17.04 9.46 4.32
N ASP A 56 17.13 8.16 4.52
CA ASP A 56 16.78 7.16 3.50
C ASP A 56 15.31 7.28 3.10
N LEU A 57 14.41 7.48 4.09
CA LEU A 57 12.98 7.65 3.86
C LEU A 57 12.70 8.88 2.98
N LEU A 58 13.28 10.02 3.31
CA LEU A 58 13.07 11.26 2.55
C LEU A 58 13.78 11.26 1.18
N ALA A 59 14.75 10.38 0.97
CA ALA A 59 15.45 10.17 -0.30
C ALA A 59 14.84 9.07 -1.18
N ALA A 60 13.76 8.42 -0.74
CA ALA A 60 13.06 7.41 -1.52
C ALA A 60 12.29 8.07 -2.69
N ASP A 61 12.19 7.37 -3.82
CA ASP A 61 11.34 7.79 -4.93
C ASP A 61 9.87 7.49 -4.62
N ILE A 62 9.64 6.38 -3.91
CA ILE A 62 8.30 5.87 -3.57
C ILE A 62 8.31 5.33 -2.14
N VAL A 63 7.32 5.74 -1.36
CA VAL A 63 7.07 5.21 -0.02
C VAL A 63 5.73 4.46 -0.01
N PHE A 64 5.75 3.18 0.36
CA PHE A 64 4.55 2.40 0.64
C PHE A 64 4.20 2.50 2.11
N VAL A 65 3.00 2.95 2.42
CA VAL A 65 2.46 3.02 3.78
C VAL A 65 1.53 1.83 4.00
N ALA A 66 1.99 0.88 4.80
CA ALA A 66 1.30 -0.37 5.14
C ALA A 66 1.12 -0.51 6.66
N THR A 67 0.73 0.59 7.30
CA THR A 67 0.43 0.69 8.73
C THR A 67 -1.08 0.75 8.96
N PRO A 68 -1.58 0.43 10.16
CA PRO A 68 -2.95 0.76 10.53
C PRO A 68 -3.19 2.28 10.49
N PRO A 69 -4.43 2.74 10.22
CA PRO A 69 -4.78 4.16 10.23
C PRO A 69 -4.46 4.88 11.55
N ALA A 70 -4.46 4.17 12.67
CA ALA A 70 -4.06 4.72 13.97
C ALA A 70 -2.61 5.26 14.02
N ALA A 71 -1.76 4.85 13.06
CA ALA A 71 -0.39 5.36 12.93
C ALA A 71 -0.27 6.54 11.94
N LEU A 72 -1.40 7.12 11.50
CA LEU A 72 -1.42 8.16 10.47
C LEU A 72 -0.57 9.39 10.83
N ASP A 73 -0.71 9.88 12.07
CA ASP A 73 0.03 11.07 12.53
C ASP A 73 1.55 10.79 12.61
N ASP A 74 1.95 9.63 13.10
CA ASP A 74 3.37 9.22 13.16
C ASP A 74 3.97 9.09 11.75
N VAL A 75 3.21 8.51 10.82
CA VAL A 75 3.61 8.39 9.41
C VAL A 75 3.74 9.76 8.77
N ALA A 76 2.77 10.65 8.99
CA ALA A 76 2.79 12.00 8.45
C ALA A 76 3.96 12.82 9.02
N ALA A 77 4.26 12.68 10.31
CA ALA A 77 5.41 13.32 10.95
C ALA A 77 6.74 12.83 10.34
N ALA A 78 6.88 11.52 10.12
CA ALA A 78 8.06 10.94 9.48
C ALA A 78 8.23 11.39 8.02
N LEU A 79 7.13 11.65 7.31
CA LEU A 79 7.10 12.11 5.93
C LEU A 79 7.07 13.65 5.80
N LYS A 80 7.32 14.37 6.87
CA LYS A 80 7.31 15.85 6.84
C LYS A 80 8.31 16.37 5.79
N GLY A 81 7.78 17.09 4.81
CA GLY A 81 8.58 17.66 3.72
C GLY A 81 8.85 16.71 2.55
N TYR A 82 8.46 15.45 2.63
CA TYR A 82 8.59 14.50 1.53
C TYR A 82 7.74 14.93 0.32
N ALA A 83 8.34 14.86 -0.88
CA ALA A 83 7.70 15.29 -2.13
C ALA A 83 7.61 14.17 -3.19
N GLY A 84 7.99 12.96 -2.83
CA GLY A 84 7.89 11.78 -3.70
C GLY A 84 6.49 11.19 -3.75
N ILE A 85 6.40 9.98 -4.28
CA ILE A 85 5.13 9.23 -4.35
C ILE A 85 4.90 8.51 -3.02
N ILE A 86 3.71 8.64 -2.45
CA ILE A 86 3.27 7.95 -1.24
C ILE A 86 2.13 7.01 -1.63
N VAL A 87 2.35 5.70 -1.55
CA VAL A 87 1.30 4.71 -1.81
C VAL A 87 0.64 4.35 -0.49
N SER A 88 -0.60 4.77 -0.31
CA SER A 88 -1.42 4.38 0.83
C SER A 88 -2.08 3.02 0.57
N ALA A 89 -1.70 2.02 1.35
CA ALA A 89 -2.40 0.75 1.49
C ALA A 89 -3.10 0.66 2.86
N MET A 90 -3.37 1.79 3.48
CA MET A 90 -4.11 1.87 4.73
C MET A 90 -5.60 1.65 4.47
N VAL A 91 -6.22 0.89 5.36
CA VAL A 91 -7.67 0.65 5.31
C VAL A 91 -8.26 1.04 6.66
N PRO A 92 -9.16 2.02 6.71
CA PRO A 92 -9.92 2.33 7.92
C PRO A 92 -10.74 1.12 8.37
N GLY A 93 -10.63 0.75 9.64
CA GLY A 93 -11.34 -0.40 10.19
C GLY A 93 -10.55 -1.71 10.26
N ALA A 94 -9.22 -1.67 10.02
CA ALA A 94 -8.36 -2.84 10.22
C ALA A 94 -8.54 -3.44 11.64
N GLY A 95 -9.19 -4.60 11.73
CA GLY A 95 -9.55 -5.27 12.99
C GLY A 95 -11.05 -5.39 13.23
N GLY A 96 -11.89 -4.76 12.42
CA GLY A 96 -13.35 -4.89 12.38
C GLY A 96 -13.86 -4.53 10.99
N TYR A 97 -15.02 -5.02 10.63
CA TYR A 97 -15.63 -4.78 9.32
C TYR A 97 -16.31 -3.39 9.20
N GLU A 98 -16.05 -2.48 10.13
CA GLU A 98 -16.65 -1.15 10.12
C GLU A 98 -15.61 -0.09 9.74
N LEU A 99 -15.93 0.69 8.72
CA LEU A 99 -15.19 1.90 8.39
C LEU A 99 -15.52 2.98 9.43
N LYS A 100 -14.57 3.26 10.31
CA LYS A 100 -14.63 4.43 11.19
C LYS A 100 -14.08 5.63 10.44
N ARG A 101 -14.95 6.46 9.94
CA ARG A 101 -14.62 7.74 9.31
C ARG A 101 -15.38 8.86 10.02
N ASP A 102 -14.66 9.73 10.66
CA ASP A 102 -15.28 10.83 11.40
C ASP A 102 -15.82 11.95 10.48
N ASP A 103 -15.22 12.11 9.28
CA ASP A 103 -15.56 13.17 8.32
C ASP A 103 -15.91 12.64 6.90
N GLY A 104 -16.10 11.34 6.74
CA GLY A 104 -16.38 10.72 5.44
C GLY A 104 -15.19 10.67 4.48
N THR A 105 -13.99 11.11 4.90
CA THR A 105 -12.78 11.04 4.06
C THR A 105 -12.05 9.72 4.20
N SER A 106 -11.30 9.34 3.16
CA SER A 106 -10.44 8.15 3.17
C SER A 106 -9.16 8.39 3.99
N ALA A 107 -8.49 7.32 4.40
CA ALA A 107 -7.17 7.40 5.01
C ALA A 107 -6.14 8.07 4.08
N ALA A 108 -6.24 7.83 2.78
CA ALA A 108 -5.38 8.45 1.78
C ALA A 108 -5.61 9.95 1.67
N GLU A 109 -6.86 10.42 1.71
CA GLU A 109 -7.17 11.85 1.71
C GLU A 109 -6.66 12.55 2.97
N GLN A 110 -6.79 11.90 4.14
CA GLN A 110 -6.24 12.43 5.38
C GLN A 110 -4.71 12.53 5.31
N LEU A 111 -4.03 11.50 4.79
CA LEU A 111 -2.59 11.52 4.58
C LEU A 111 -2.17 12.64 3.63
N ALA A 112 -2.91 12.87 2.54
CA ALA A 112 -2.61 13.95 1.59
C ALA A 112 -2.71 15.35 2.23
N ARG A 113 -3.66 15.56 3.14
CA ARG A 113 -3.77 16.81 3.91
C ARG A 113 -2.58 17.03 4.84
N LEU A 114 -2.09 15.95 5.48
CA LEU A 114 -0.98 16.00 6.44
C LEU A 114 0.40 16.10 5.75
N VAL A 115 0.53 15.58 4.53
CA VAL A 115 1.78 15.60 3.75
C VAL A 115 1.55 16.30 2.40
N PRO A 116 1.30 17.62 2.38
CA PRO A 116 0.79 18.34 1.20
C PRO A 116 1.79 18.43 0.03
N LYS A 117 3.07 18.14 0.25
CA LYS A 117 4.08 18.05 -0.82
C LYS A 117 4.16 16.65 -1.43
N GLY A 118 3.66 15.63 -0.74
CA GLY A 118 3.66 14.24 -1.20
C GLY A 118 2.57 14.01 -2.25
N ARG A 119 2.89 13.15 -3.22
CA ARG A 119 1.93 12.71 -4.24
C ARG A 119 1.28 11.42 -3.77
N VAL A 120 0.15 11.55 -3.08
CA VAL A 120 -0.53 10.39 -2.48
C VAL A 120 -1.31 9.62 -3.55
N VAL A 121 -1.14 8.31 -3.53
CA VAL A 121 -1.80 7.34 -4.40
C VAL A 121 -2.42 6.26 -3.52
N THR A 122 -3.69 5.95 -3.70
CA THR A 122 -4.32 4.75 -3.12
C THR A 122 -4.12 3.57 -4.05
N ALA A 123 -3.61 2.45 -3.52
CA ALA A 123 -3.49 1.20 -4.26
C ALA A 123 -3.37 0.00 -3.31
N PHE A 124 -3.70 -1.19 -3.80
CA PHE A 124 -3.57 -2.48 -3.12
C PHE A 124 -4.45 -2.69 -1.87
N THR A 125 -5.34 -1.78 -1.54
CA THR A 125 -6.20 -1.91 -0.35
C THR A 125 -7.04 -3.18 -0.39
N SER A 126 -7.59 -3.55 -1.54
CA SER A 126 -8.42 -4.75 -1.75
C SER A 126 -7.64 -6.02 -2.10
N ILE A 127 -6.31 -6.02 -1.92
CA ILE A 127 -5.44 -7.17 -2.20
C ILE A 127 -4.86 -7.72 -0.90
N SER A 128 -5.10 -8.99 -0.61
CA SER A 128 -4.57 -9.62 0.60
C SER A 128 -3.05 -9.73 0.58
N SER A 129 -2.43 -9.72 1.76
CA SER A 129 -0.99 -9.95 1.91
C SER A 129 -0.53 -11.32 1.37
N ALA A 130 -1.42 -12.31 1.37
CA ALA A 130 -1.14 -13.64 0.81
C ALA A 130 -0.95 -13.55 -0.71
N LEU A 131 -1.85 -12.83 -1.40
CA LEU A 131 -1.74 -12.62 -2.85
C LEU A 131 -0.55 -11.73 -3.24
N ILE A 132 -0.20 -10.72 -2.41
CA ILE A 132 0.99 -9.91 -2.67
C ILE A 132 2.27 -10.75 -2.57
N ARG A 133 2.35 -11.68 -1.60
CA ARG A 133 3.51 -12.59 -1.48
C ARG A 133 3.59 -13.60 -2.61
N ASP A 134 2.45 -14.15 -3.00
CA ASP A 134 2.33 -15.21 -4.00
C ASP A 134 1.13 -14.89 -4.92
N PRO A 135 1.34 -14.13 -6.01
CA PRO A 135 0.29 -13.77 -6.94
C PRO A 135 -0.32 -14.99 -7.62
N ALA A 136 -1.56 -14.86 -8.05
CA ALA A 136 -2.24 -15.89 -8.82
C ALA A 136 -1.49 -16.19 -10.13
N SER A 137 -1.35 -17.47 -10.47
CA SER A 137 -0.70 -17.93 -11.70
C SER A 137 -1.56 -17.80 -12.96
N GLY A 138 -2.87 -17.55 -12.79
CA GLY A 138 -3.83 -17.40 -13.89
C GLY A 138 -4.21 -15.95 -14.14
N GLU A 139 -5.50 -15.66 -14.07
CA GLU A 139 -6.03 -14.32 -14.22
C GLU A 139 -5.54 -13.40 -13.09
N LYS A 140 -5.01 -12.24 -13.50
CA LYS A 140 -4.39 -11.30 -12.55
C LYS A 140 -5.46 -10.56 -11.75
N PRO A 141 -5.34 -10.47 -10.43
CA PRO A 141 -6.16 -9.59 -9.61
C PRO A 141 -6.00 -8.12 -10.02
N THR A 142 -7.07 -7.34 -9.89
CA THR A 142 -7.03 -5.91 -10.21
C THR A 142 -6.62 -5.08 -9.01
N VAL A 143 -5.59 -4.26 -9.19
CA VAL A 143 -5.21 -3.17 -8.27
C VAL A 143 -5.86 -1.88 -8.76
N PHE A 144 -6.94 -1.48 -8.12
CA PHE A 144 -7.56 -0.18 -8.36
C PHE A 144 -6.66 0.92 -7.80
N THR A 145 -6.30 1.87 -8.66
CA THR A 145 -5.30 2.90 -8.32
C THR A 145 -5.88 4.28 -8.59
N CYS A 146 -5.91 5.15 -7.57
CA CYS A 146 -6.37 6.52 -7.72
C CYS A 146 -5.41 7.53 -7.09
N ALA A 147 -5.32 8.71 -7.68
CA ALA A 147 -4.52 9.84 -7.20
C ALA A 147 -4.86 11.11 -8.01
N ASP A 148 -4.58 12.28 -7.48
CA ASP A 148 -4.71 13.53 -8.24
C ASP A 148 -3.53 13.72 -9.20
N ASP A 149 -2.32 13.28 -8.82
CA ASP A 149 -1.15 13.29 -9.71
C ASP A 149 -1.20 12.10 -10.67
N LYS A 150 -1.47 12.37 -11.96
CA LYS A 150 -1.57 11.36 -13.02
C LYS A 150 -0.27 10.59 -13.23
N ALA A 151 0.89 11.24 -13.10
CA ALA A 151 2.19 10.59 -13.29
C ALA A 151 2.51 9.62 -12.15
N ALA A 152 2.18 10.01 -10.90
CA ALA A 152 2.29 9.13 -9.75
C ALA A 152 1.37 7.92 -9.89
N ARG A 153 0.11 8.12 -10.27
CA ARG A 153 -0.87 7.06 -10.53
C ARG A 153 -0.36 6.07 -11.57
N SER A 154 0.09 6.56 -12.73
CA SER A 154 0.66 5.70 -13.79
C SER A 154 1.90 4.93 -13.31
N THR A 155 2.74 5.54 -12.49
CA THR A 155 3.93 4.88 -11.91
C THR A 155 3.51 3.71 -11.01
N VAL A 156 2.50 3.89 -10.16
CA VAL A 156 2.03 2.83 -9.24
C VAL A 156 1.32 1.70 -10.01
N ILE A 157 0.56 2.04 -11.07
CA ILE A 157 -0.01 1.04 -11.99
C ILE A 157 1.08 0.18 -12.62
N ALA A 158 2.18 0.80 -13.07
CA ALA A 158 3.32 0.05 -13.63
C ALA A 158 3.95 -0.88 -12.58
N LEU A 159 4.15 -0.40 -11.35
CA LEU A 159 4.66 -1.23 -10.25
C LEU A 159 3.74 -2.41 -9.91
N ALA A 160 2.43 -2.21 -9.96
CA ALA A 160 1.49 -3.31 -9.75
C ALA A 160 1.69 -4.41 -10.80
N LYS A 161 1.91 -4.04 -12.06
CA LYS A 161 2.18 -4.98 -13.15
C LYS A 161 3.49 -5.73 -12.95
N GLU A 162 4.55 -5.05 -12.50
CA GLU A 162 5.86 -5.67 -12.24
C GLU A 162 5.78 -6.78 -11.17
N ILE A 163 4.91 -6.64 -10.17
CA ILE A 163 4.74 -7.64 -9.11
C ILE A 163 3.58 -8.62 -9.32
N GLY A 164 3.01 -8.67 -10.54
CA GLY A 164 2.09 -9.72 -10.96
C GLY A 164 0.60 -9.38 -10.91
N PHE A 165 0.24 -8.09 -10.84
CA PHE A 165 -1.15 -7.63 -10.80
C PHE A 165 -1.55 -6.87 -12.07
N GLU A 166 -2.84 -6.67 -12.26
CA GLU A 166 -3.36 -5.74 -13.25
C GLU A 166 -3.69 -4.41 -12.55
N GLY A 167 -2.97 -3.34 -12.93
CA GLY A 167 -3.26 -2.01 -12.41
C GLY A 167 -4.29 -1.30 -13.28
N VAL A 168 -5.32 -0.76 -12.65
CA VAL A 168 -6.40 -0.01 -13.31
C VAL A 168 -6.46 1.40 -12.74
N ASP A 169 -6.57 2.39 -13.63
CA ASP A 169 -6.76 3.79 -13.26
C ASP A 169 -8.21 4.01 -12.81
N ALA A 170 -8.39 4.33 -11.53
CA ALA A 170 -9.69 4.62 -10.91
C ALA A 170 -9.95 6.13 -10.71
N GLY A 171 -9.12 6.99 -11.29
CA GLY A 171 -9.34 8.43 -11.31
C GLY A 171 -8.65 9.22 -10.19
N HIS A 172 -9.31 10.26 -9.71
CA HIS A 172 -8.79 11.18 -8.69
C HIS A 172 -8.77 10.56 -7.28
N LEU A 173 -8.07 11.22 -6.35
CA LEU A 173 -7.84 10.68 -5.01
C LEU A 173 -9.13 10.47 -4.20
N ASP A 174 -10.19 11.20 -4.47
CA ASP A 174 -11.50 11.04 -3.83
C ASP A 174 -12.14 9.66 -4.10
N ALA A 175 -11.78 8.99 -5.22
CA ALA A 175 -12.19 7.61 -5.49
C ALA A 175 -11.64 6.62 -4.45
N SER A 176 -10.64 7.00 -3.66
CA SER A 176 -10.11 6.19 -2.55
C SER A 176 -11.16 5.80 -1.54
N ARG A 177 -12.20 6.62 -1.34
CA ARG A 177 -13.34 6.32 -0.46
C ARG A 177 -14.05 5.03 -0.90
N ASN A 178 -14.22 4.84 -2.21
CA ASN A 178 -14.84 3.64 -2.75
C ASN A 178 -13.87 2.44 -2.74
N ILE A 179 -12.60 2.69 -3.07
CA ILE A 179 -11.57 1.64 -3.13
C ILE A 179 -11.30 1.07 -1.73
N GLU A 180 -11.26 1.89 -0.70
CA GLU A 180 -11.13 1.45 0.69
C GLU A 180 -12.37 0.64 1.14
N ASN A 181 -13.57 0.93 0.62
CA ASN A 181 -14.77 0.14 0.87
C ASN A 181 -14.70 -1.25 0.21
N LEU A 182 -14.02 -1.40 -0.92
CA LEU A 182 -13.83 -2.71 -1.55
C LEU A 182 -13.03 -3.67 -0.65
N ASP A 183 -12.11 -3.16 0.18
CA ASP A 183 -11.40 -4.00 1.15
C ASP A 183 -12.36 -4.63 2.17
N LEU A 184 -13.37 -3.89 2.63
CA LEU A 184 -14.39 -4.42 3.54
C LEU A 184 -15.15 -5.58 2.89
N LEU A 185 -15.52 -5.43 1.62
CA LEU A 185 -16.19 -6.50 0.87
C LEU A 185 -15.27 -7.71 0.73
N VAL A 186 -14.00 -7.51 0.36
CA VAL A 186 -13.01 -8.59 0.25
C VAL A 186 -12.80 -9.27 1.60
N GLY A 187 -12.72 -8.52 2.69
CA GLY A 187 -12.64 -9.05 4.05
C GLY A 187 -13.86 -9.88 4.44
N GLN A 188 -15.06 -9.41 4.10
CA GLN A 188 -16.31 -10.14 4.32
C GLN A 188 -16.34 -11.46 3.53
N LEU A 189 -15.93 -11.43 2.27
CA LEU A 189 -15.84 -12.65 1.44
C LEU A 189 -14.80 -13.62 2.01
N ALA A 190 -13.63 -13.12 2.39
CA ALA A 190 -12.54 -13.94 2.88
C ALA A 190 -12.87 -14.67 4.18
N TYR A 191 -13.41 -13.93 5.15
CA TYR A 191 -13.56 -14.42 6.53
C TYR A 191 -15.02 -14.67 6.92
N GLY A 192 -15.95 -13.84 6.47
CA GLY A 192 -17.37 -14.01 6.76
C GLY A 192 -18.05 -15.07 5.89
N SER A 193 -17.67 -15.17 4.62
CA SER A 193 -18.26 -16.13 3.66
C SER A 193 -17.38 -17.34 3.39
N GLY A 194 -16.22 -17.46 4.04
CA GLY A 194 -15.38 -18.65 3.99
C GLY A 194 -14.54 -18.86 2.70
N PHE A 195 -14.42 -17.85 1.82
CA PHE A 195 -13.60 -17.97 0.60
C PHE A 195 -12.08 -18.00 0.88
N GLY A 196 -11.68 -17.65 2.10
CA GLY A 196 -10.26 -17.63 2.50
C GLY A 196 -9.51 -16.38 2.04
N ASN A 197 -8.27 -16.25 2.49
CA ASN A 197 -7.46 -15.04 2.33
C ASN A 197 -6.86 -14.84 0.92
N ARG A 198 -7.23 -15.66 -0.05
CA ARG A 198 -6.82 -15.50 -1.45
C ARG A 198 -7.95 -15.00 -2.36
N VAL A 199 -9.11 -14.65 -1.79
CA VAL A 199 -10.18 -13.98 -2.52
C VAL A 199 -9.76 -12.56 -2.89
N THR A 200 -10.18 -12.12 -4.08
CA THR A 200 -9.90 -10.78 -4.61
C THR A 200 -10.93 -10.39 -5.65
N LEU A 201 -10.89 -9.15 -6.09
CA LEU A 201 -11.76 -8.62 -7.13
C LEU A 201 -10.98 -8.42 -8.44
N ARG A 202 -11.71 -8.57 -9.54
CA ARG A 202 -11.18 -8.28 -10.88
C ARG A 202 -12.16 -7.40 -11.65
N ALA A 203 -11.65 -6.34 -12.26
CA ALA A 203 -12.41 -5.58 -13.25
C ALA A 203 -12.44 -6.36 -14.56
N TYR A 204 -13.62 -6.60 -15.06
CA TYR A 204 -13.84 -7.21 -16.37
C TYR A 204 -14.56 -6.20 -17.27
N VAL A 205 -13.99 -5.94 -18.45
CA VAL A 205 -14.61 -5.13 -19.47
C VAL A 205 -15.12 -6.05 -20.55
N ALA A 206 -16.44 -6.16 -20.67
CA ALA A 206 -17.05 -6.93 -21.75
C ALA A 206 -16.82 -6.21 -23.10
N SER A 207 -16.46 -6.97 -24.10
CA SER A 207 -16.34 -6.52 -25.51
C SER A 207 -17.70 -6.51 -26.20
#